data_f48a296f09f430f9c14855e894668de6
#
_entry.id   f48a296f09f430f9c14855e894668de6
#
_cell.length_a   1.000
_cell.length_b   1.000
_cell.length_c   1.000
_cell.angle_alpha   90.00
_cell.angle_beta   90.00
_cell.angle_gamma   90.00
#
_symmetry.space_group_name_H-M   'P 1'
#
loop_
_entity.id
_entity.type
_entity.pdbx_description
1 polymer ?
#
loop_
_entity_poly.entity_id
_entity_poly.type
_entity_poly.pdbx_seq_one_letter_code
_entity_poly.pdbx_strand_id
1 'polypeptide(L)'
;MTLDGYAENEWVLLSYDVRVANRSVAVRVCQIVFGRVRGDRLDHGKPRVQKGFIDRPGVVWIGQSVLALPPRDAEELALRLGGMGVVVTTGPIEATPSVLRRFERAARPEA
;
A
#
# COMPACT_ATOMS: atom_id res chain seq x y z
N MET A 1 3.61 -16.62 18.87
CA MET A 1 5.00 -16.46 18.44
C MET A 1 5.19 -15.14 17.70
N THR A 2 6.25 -14.46 17.98
CA THR A 2 6.53 -13.18 17.33
C THR A 2 7.55 -13.36 16.22
N LEU A 3 7.40 -12.66 15.11
CA LEU A 3 8.37 -12.57 14.04
C LEU A 3 8.91 -11.14 14.07
N ASP A 4 10.23 -10.99 14.22
CA ASP A 4 10.88 -9.69 14.34
C ASP A 4 10.34 -8.82 15.49
N GLY A 5 9.92 -9.45 16.58
CA GLY A 5 9.41 -8.75 17.74
C GLY A 5 7.93 -8.37 17.66
N TYR A 6 7.24 -8.77 16.61
CA TYR A 6 5.82 -8.46 16.43
C TYR A 6 4.96 -9.70 16.63
N ALA A 7 3.82 -9.55 17.29
CA ALA A 7 2.83 -10.62 17.45
C ALA A 7 2.13 -10.90 16.11
N GLU A 8 1.58 -12.11 15.97
CA GLU A 8 0.90 -12.53 14.74
C GLU A 8 -0.23 -11.62 14.31
N ASN A 9 -0.93 -11.02 15.29
CA ASN A 9 -2.09 -10.16 15.03
C ASN A 9 -1.74 -8.68 15.10
N GLU A 10 -0.46 -8.35 15.11
CA GLU A 10 -0.04 -6.96 15.07
C GLU A 10 0.11 -6.49 13.65
N TRP A 11 -0.55 -5.38 13.38
CA TRP A 11 -0.56 -4.72 12.09
C TRP A 11 -0.23 -3.26 12.29
N VAL A 12 0.11 -2.60 11.22
CA VAL A 12 0.25 -1.14 11.23
C VAL A 12 -0.81 -0.57 10.31
N LEU A 13 -1.61 0.32 10.83
CA LEU A 13 -2.53 1.12 10.04
C LEU A 13 -1.75 2.30 9.50
N LEU A 14 -1.77 2.48 8.19
CA LEU A 14 -1.04 3.54 7.52
C LEU A 14 -2.00 4.37 6.68
N SER A 15 -1.94 5.67 6.89
CA SER A 15 -2.70 6.64 6.09
C SER A 15 -1.72 7.62 5.46
N TYR A 16 -1.92 7.95 4.21
CA TYR A 16 -1.10 8.96 3.52
C TYR A 16 -1.98 10.04 2.93
N ASP A 17 -1.41 11.23 2.79
CA ASP A 17 -2.15 12.38 2.27
C ASP A 17 -1.38 12.99 1.11
N VAL A 18 -1.96 12.93 -0.08
CA VAL A 18 -1.36 13.47 -1.30
C VAL A 18 -2.00 14.80 -1.74
N ARG A 19 -2.90 15.35 -0.93
CA ARG A 19 -3.61 16.58 -1.30
C ARG A 19 -2.66 17.77 -1.49
N VAL A 20 -1.58 17.80 -0.74
CA VAL A 20 -0.56 18.86 -0.85
C VAL A 20 0.56 18.51 -1.81
N ALA A 21 0.56 17.30 -2.35
CA ALA A 21 1.57 16.88 -3.31
C ALA A 21 1.23 17.38 -4.71
N ASN A 22 2.26 17.60 -5.53
CA ASN A 22 2.00 17.89 -6.92
C ASN A 22 1.49 16.65 -7.64
N ARG A 23 0.98 16.83 -8.85
CA ARG A 23 0.36 15.75 -9.61
C ARG A 23 1.32 14.59 -9.89
N SER A 24 2.58 14.88 -10.20
CA SER A 24 3.59 13.85 -10.47
C SER A 24 3.80 12.96 -9.26
N VAL A 25 3.90 13.56 -8.08
CA VAL A 25 4.08 12.81 -6.85
C VAL A 25 2.83 11.98 -6.56
N ALA A 26 1.64 12.56 -6.72
CA ALA A 26 0.39 11.84 -6.48
C ALA A 26 0.28 10.60 -7.37
N VAL A 27 0.61 10.73 -8.66
CA VAL A 27 0.62 9.61 -9.60
C VAL A 27 1.63 8.55 -9.17
N ARG A 28 2.82 8.99 -8.77
CA ARG A 28 3.87 8.07 -8.32
C ARG A 28 3.45 7.29 -7.08
N VAL A 29 2.83 7.95 -6.13
CA VAL A 29 2.30 7.30 -4.93
C VAL A 29 1.27 6.25 -5.31
N CYS A 30 0.36 6.58 -6.20
CA CYS A 30 -0.64 5.64 -6.68
C CYS A 30 0.01 4.38 -7.28
N GLN A 31 1.05 4.56 -8.08
CA GLN A 31 1.78 3.45 -8.68
C GLN A 31 2.50 2.59 -7.62
N ILE A 32 3.07 3.21 -6.61
CA ILE A 32 3.75 2.49 -5.53
C ILE A 32 2.75 1.66 -4.73
N VAL A 33 1.63 2.24 -4.39
CA VAL A 33 0.63 1.59 -3.53
C VAL A 33 -0.17 0.53 -4.31
N PHE A 34 -0.66 0.87 -5.47
CA PHE A 34 -1.58 0.01 -6.24
C PHE A 34 -0.92 -0.75 -7.39
N GLY A 35 0.31 -0.41 -7.71
CA GLY A 35 0.95 -0.97 -8.89
C GLY A 35 0.46 -0.32 -10.17
N ARG A 36 0.91 -0.84 -11.27
CA ARG A 36 0.46 -0.36 -12.58
C ARG A 36 0.63 -1.45 -13.63
N VAL A 37 -0.17 -1.35 -14.68
CA VAL A 37 -0.01 -2.17 -15.87
C VAL A 37 0.64 -1.30 -16.93
N ARG A 38 1.80 -1.73 -17.41
CA ARG A 38 2.46 -1.09 -18.55
C ARG A 38 2.11 -1.85 -19.79
N GLY A 39 1.30 -1.23 -20.66
CA GLY A 39 1.16 -1.68 -22.03
C GLY A 39 2.18 -0.94 -22.87
N ASP A 40 3.19 -1.63 -23.38
CA ASP A 40 4.12 -1.05 -24.30
C ASP A 40 3.82 -1.60 -25.69
N ARG A 41 3.62 -0.72 -26.67
CA ARG A 41 3.38 -1.12 -28.06
C ARG A 41 4.54 -1.95 -28.59
N LEU A 42 5.73 -1.73 -28.06
CA LEU A 42 6.93 -2.43 -28.48
C LEU A 42 7.10 -3.80 -27.86
N ASP A 43 6.27 -4.12 -26.86
CA ASP A 43 6.31 -5.41 -26.17
C ASP A 43 5.36 -6.45 -26.80
N HIS A 44 4.99 -6.25 -28.05
CA HIS A 44 4.14 -7.19 -28.80
C HIS A 44 2.83 -7.53 -28.09
N GLY A 45 2.24 -6.55 -27.46
CA GLY A 45 0.92 -6.70 -26.85
C GLY A 45 0.87 -7.39 -25.50
N LYS A 46 2.01 -7.70 -24.90
CA LYS A 46 2.03 -8.28 -23.57
C LYS A 46 2.19 -7.17 -22.53
N PRO A 47 1.16 -6.89 -21.73
CA PRO A 47 1.29 -5.88 -20.68
C PRO A 47 2.25 -6.35 -19.59
N ARG A 48 3.07 -5.44 -19.10
CA ARG A 48 3.89 -5.69 -17.92
C ARG A 48 3.12 -5.22 -16.71
N VAL A 49 2.91 -6.13 -15.77
CA VAL A 49 2.26 -5.80 -14.51
C VAL A 49 3.33 -5.50 -13.48
N GLN A 50 3.30 -4.28 -12.96
CA GLN A 50 4.14 -3.91 -11.84
C GLN A 50 3.27 -3.93 -10.59
N LYS A 51 3.60 -4.81 -9.64
CA LYS A 51 2.81 -4.96 -8.42
C LYS A 51 3.06 -3.79 -7.47
N GLY A 52 2.01 -3.41 -6.75
CA GLY A 52 2.09 -2.41 -5.70
C GLY A 52 2.11 -3.06 -4.33
N PHE A 53 2.14 -2.22 -3.29
CA PHE A 53 2.13 -2.72 -1.92
C PHE A 53 0.88 -3.53 -1.59
N ILE A 54 -0.27 -3.19 -2.18
CA ILE A 54 -1.51 -3.95 -1.93
C ILE A 54 -1.45 -5.39 -2.43
N ASP A 55 -0.49 -5.71 -3.30
CA ASP A 55 -0.32 -7.06 -3.82
C ASP A 55 0.58 -7.93 -2.92
N ARG A 56 1.21 -7.35 -1.91
CA ARG A 56 2.07 -8.08 -1.00
C ARG A 56 1.26 -8.92 -0.03
N PRO A 57 1.78 -10.10 0.38
CA PRO A 57 1.09 -10.93 1.36
C PRO A 57 0.80 -10.16 2.65
N GLY A 58 -0.41 -10.29 3.14
CA GLY A 58 -0.80 -9.68 4.40
C GLY A 58 -1.17 -8.21 4.36
N VAL A 59 -1.07 -7.56 3.21
CA VAL A 59 -1.47 -6.17 3.06
C VAL A 59 -2.95 -6.11 2.74
N VAL A 60 -3.68 -5.28 3.46
CA VAL A 60 -5.12 -5.09 3.27
C VAL A 60 -5.39 -3.63 2.94
N TRP A 61 -5.99 -3.38 1.79
CA TRP A 61 -6.39 -2.04 1.39
C TRP A 61 -7.78 -1.74 1.93
N ILE A 62 -7.87 -0.77 2.83
CA ILE A 62 -9.11 -0.47 3.57
C ILE A 62 -9.92 0.62 2.88
N GLY A 63 -9.26 1.64 2.40
CA GLY A 63 -9.96 2.74 1.72
C GLY A 63 -8.95 3.70 1.13
N GLN A 64 -9.41 4.60 0.30
CA GLN A 64 -8.59 5.50 -0.52
C GLN A 64 -7.10 5.56 -0.21
N SER A 65 -6.75 6.12 0.93
CA SER A 65 -5.36 6.35 1.32
C SER A 65 -5.01 5.61 2.61
N VAL A 66 -5.73 4.52 2.91
CA VAL A 66 -5.56 3.78 4.16
C VAL A 66 -5.33 2.31 3.88
N LEU A 67 -4.25 1.77 4.46
CA LEU A 67 -3.90 0.36 4.38
C LEU A 67 -3.60 -0.18 5.77
N ALA A 68 -3.83 -1.48 5.95
CA ALA A 68 -3.27 -2.22 7.07
C ALA A 68 -2.18 -3.13 6.52
N LEU A 69 -1.00 -3.07 7.09
CA LEU A 69 0.15 -3.79 6.60
C LEU A 69 0.89 -4.49 7.74
N PRO A 70 1.59 -5.58 7.43
CA PRO A 70 2.58 -6.10 8.37
C PRO A 70 3.59 -5.00 8.70
N PRO A 71 4.16 -4.99 9.91
CA PRO A 71 5.03 -3.90 10.35
C PRO A 71 6.21 -3.59 9.41
N ARG A 72 6.82 -4.59 8.82
CA ARG A 72 7.93 -4.37 7.89
C ARG A 72 7.50 -3.65 6.63
N ASP A 73 6.35 -4.05 6.08
CA ASP A 73 5.83 -3.43 4.88
C ASP A 73 5.39 -2.00 5.16
N ALA A 74 4.81 -1.76 6.32
CA ALA A 74 4.43 -0.42 6.72
C ALA A 74 5.64 0.49 6.86
N GLU A 75 6.72 0.00 7.46
CA GLU A 75 7.96 0.77 7.60
C GLU A 75 8.55 1.12 6.24
N GLU A 76 8.61 0.16 5.34
CA GLU A 76 9.13 0.40 4.00
C GLU A 76 8.28 1.42 3.25
N LEU A 77 6.96 1.26 3.27
CA LEU A 77 6.06 2.18 2.58
C LEU A 77 6.16 3.59 3.16
N ALA A 78 6.18 3.70 4.49
CA ALA A 78 6.30 5.00 5.15
C ALA A 78 7.59 5.72 4.75
N LEU A 79 8.71 4.99 4.68
CA LEU A 79 9.99 5.57 4.26
C LEU A 79 9.94 6.03 2.81
N ARG A 80 9.37 5.22 1.93
CA ARG A 80 9.29 5.57 0.51
C ARG A 80 8.42 6.80 0.27
N LEU A 81 7.25 6.84 0.88
CA LEU A 81 6.34 7.97 0.71
C LEU A 81 6.88 9.23 1.40
N GLY A 82 7.43 9.07 2.59
CA GLY A 82 8.04 10.18 3.31
C GLY A 82 9.20 10.80 2.55
N GLY A 83 10.00 9.96 1.87
CA GLY A 83 11.09 10.43 1.02
C GLY A 83 10.65 11.26 -0.17
N MET A 84 9.37 11.18 -0.54
CA MET A 84 8.77 11.97 -1.61
C MET A 84 8.04 13.21 -1.10
N GLY A 85 8.13 13.48 0.20
CA GLY A 85 7.45 14.62 0.81
C GLY A 85 5.98 14.39 1.11
N VAL A 86 5.53 13.15 1.06
CA VAL A 86 4.14 12.81 1.36
C VAL A 86 3.95 12.67 2.86
N VAL A 87 2.89 13.24 3.38
CA VAL A 87 2.57 13.12 4.81
C VAL A 87 2.00 11.72 5.06
N VAL A 88 2.65 11.00 5.96
CA VAL A 88 2.27 9.63 6.32
C VAL A 88 2.01 9.56 7.81
N THR A 89 0.91 8.93 8.17
CA THR A 89 0.57 8.66 9.57
C THR A 89 0.48 7.16 9.75
N THR A 90 1.12 6.64 10.79
CA THR A 90 1.08 5.22 11.11
C THR A 90 0.72 5.01 12.56
N GLY A 91 0.05 3.90 12.82
CA GLY A 91 -0.27 3.50 14.19
C GLY A 91 -0.44 2.00 14.27
N PRO A 92 -0.03 1.39 15.38
CA PRO A 92 -0.20 -0.04 15.55
C PRO A 92 -1.67 -0.37 15.82
N ILE A 93 -2.12 -1.48 15.26
CA ILE A 93 -3.42 -2.04 15.55
C ILE A 93 -3.28 -3.53 15.79
N GLU A 94 -4.20 -4.07 16.56
CA GLU A 94 -4.26 -5.50 16.79
C GLU A 94 -5.59 -6.01 16.24
N ALA A 95 -5.51 -6.94 15.29
CA ALA A 95 -6.69 -7.48 14.65
C ALA A 95 -6.34 -8.84 14.04
N THR A 96 -7.36 -9.70 13.97
CA THR A 96 -7.16 -10.97 13.24
C THR A 96 -7.25 -10.72 11.75
N PRO A 97 -6.59 -11.56 10.93
CA PRO A 97 -6.70 -11.43 9.48
C PRO A 97 -8.14 -11.46 8.98
N SER A 98 -8.99 -12.28 9.60
CA SER A 98 -10.39 -12.37 9.18
C SER A 98 -11.16 -11.07 9.44
N VAL A 99 -10.86 -10.37 10.53
CA VAL A 99 -11.48 -9.07 10.80
C VAL A 99 -11.02 -8.04 9.78
N LEU A 100 -9.72 -7.99 9.49
CA LEU A 100 -9.19 -7.04 8.50
C LEU A 100 -9.77 -7.28 7.11
N ARG A 101 -9.96 -8.53 6.73
CA ARG A 101 -10.56 -8.87 5.44
C ARG A 101 -11.95 -8.32 5.26
N ARG A 102 -12.69 -8.11 6.35
CA ARG A 102 -14.03 -7.52 6.30
C ARG A 102 -14.00 -6.07 5.83
N PHE A 103 -12.87 -5.40 5.98
CA PHE A 103 -12.70 -4.01 5.58
C PHE A 103 -12.00 -3.87 4.23
N GLU A 104 -11.57 -4.97 3.65
CA GLU A 104 -10.81 -4.95 2.40
C GLU A 104 -11.67 -4.44 1.25
N ARG A 105 -11.12 -3.50 0.49
CA ARG A 105 -11.77 -3.02 -0.73
C ARG A 105 -11.63 -4.05 -1.84
N ALA A 106 -12.71 -4.28 -2.56
CA ALA A 106 -12.75 -5.30 -3.61
C ALA A 106 -12.14 -4.83 -4.92
N ALA A 107 -12.19 -3.54 -5.20
CA ALA A 107 -11.75 -3.01 -6.48
C ALA A 107 -10.71 -1.92 -6.29
N ARG A 108 -9.67 -1.96 -7.10
CA ARG A 108 -8.64 -0.93 -7.10
C ARG A 108 -9.15 0.33 -7.77
N PRO A 109 -8.67 1.50 -7.35
CA PRO A 109 -8.96 2.72 -8.08
C PRO A 109 -8.30 2.66 -9.46
N GLU A 110 -8.98 3.18 -10.46
CA GLU A 110 -8.38 3.32 -11.78
C GLU A 110 -7.38 4.47 -11.75
N ALA A 111 -6.19 4.19 -12.21
CA ALA A 111 -5.13 5.19 -12.25
C ALA A 111 -5.25 6.09 -13.47
#